data_7eedff625034e44c2a030c49c9236dd5
#
_entry.id   7eedff625034e44c2a030c49c9236dd5
#
_cell.length_a   1.000
_cell.length_b   1.000
_cell.length_c   1.000
_cell.angle_alpha   90.00
_cell.angle_beta   90.00
_cell.angle_gamma   90.00
#
_symmetry.space_group_name_H-M   'P 1'
#
loop_
_entity.id
_entity.type
_entity.pdbx_description
1 polymer ?
#
loop_
_entity_poly.entity_id
_entity_poly.type
_entity_poly.pdbx_seq_one_letter_code
_entity_poly.pdbx_strand_id
1 'polypeptide(L)'
;AEDAYTVSFKGGSVEIEVGHNVDYTYEVSAEWLVETKAYTTDKLTFTAPEQEVNAPARKATVTVYSELGVVMIVTITQEAWSPIAWTYSLTDLGATAGRVGVAVAGDKVYFTANGELFAADAATGAGATKVALPEGFVAGGVHVDDAGNLMVSGPDAAWANSDHLQLYLIDPATFAPTPLIDYNAANYYSTEMGNIRVRGDVTKNAVITAYICDGGGHSI
;
A
#
# COMPACT_ATOMS: atom_id res chain seq x y z
N ALA A 1 -24.56 -22.70 1.88
CA ALA A 1 -24.41 -21.41 1.22
C ALA A 1 -23.97 -20.38 2.25
N GLU A 2 -23.15 -19.46 1.86
CA GLU A 2 -22.78 -18.31 2.68
C GLU A 2 -23.98 -17.34 2.69
N ASP A 3 -24.42 -16.91 3.87
CA ASP A 3 -25.62 -16.07 3.99
C ASP A 3 -25.30 -14.56 3.86
N ALA A 4 -24.02 -14.21 3.77
CA ALA A 4 -23.56 -12.82 3.62
C ALA A 4 -22.26 -12.71 2.83
N TYR A 5 -22.16 -11.68 2.00
CA TYR A 5 -20.98 -11.32 1.22
C TYR A 5 -20.64 -9.85 1.45
N THR A 6 -19.34 -9.54 1.35
CA THR A 6 -18.85 -8.14 1.37
C THR A 6 -18.12 -7.86 0.06
N VAL A 7 -18.45 -6.72 -0.55
CA VAL A 7 -17.82 -6.21 -1.77
C VAL A 7 -17.13 -4.88 -1.44
N SER A 8 -15.94 -4.69 -1.99
CA SER A 8 -15.20 -3.42 -1.84
C SER A 8 -15.98 -2.23 -2.41
N PHE A 9 -15.71 -1.04 -1.89
CA PHE A 9 -16.20 0.20 -2.49
C PHE A 9 -15.76 0.39 -3.96
N LYS A 10 -14.65 -0.23 -4.39
CA LYS A 10 -14.19 -0.23 -5.79
C LYS A 10 -15.07 -1.08 -6.73
N GLY A 11 -16.08 -1.73 -6.18
CA GLY A 11 -16.91 -2.67 -6.91
C GLY A 11 -16.33 -4.08 -6.88
N GLY A 12 -17.01 -4.98 -7.57
CA GLY A 12 -16.63 -6.39 -7.67
C GLY A 12 -17.80 -7.30 -7.96
N SER A 13 -17.52 -8.59 -8.10
CA SER A 13 -18.54 -9.62 -8.37
C SER A 13 -18.74 -10.53 -7.17
N VAL A 14 -19.96 -10.98 -6.98
CA VAL A 14 -20.36 -11.98 -5.99
C VAL A 14 -21.01 -13.16 -6.72
N GLU A 15 -20.56 -14.36 -6.42
CA GLU A 15 -21.19 -15.59 -6.88
C GLU A 15 -21.92 -16.25 -5.71
N ILE A 16 -23.23 -16.51 -5.89
CA ILE A 16 -24.08 -17.18 -4.93
C ILE A 16 -24.38 -18.58 -5.48
N GLU A 17 -23.97 -19.61 -4.79
CA GLU A 17 -24.30 -20.98 -5.16
C GLU A 17 -25.74 -21.31 -4.75
N VAL A 18 -26.56 -21.71 -5.72
CA VAL A 18 -27.93 -22.13 -5.52
C VAL A 18 -28.04 -23.62 -5.88
N GLY A 19 -27.78 -24.48 -4.89
CA GLY A 19 -28.02 -25.89 -5.08
C GLY A 19 -29.54 -26.14 -5.14
N HIS A 20 -30.07 -26.59 -6.28
CA HIS A 20 -31.50 -26.81 -6.46
C HIS A 20 -31.81 -28.15 -7.09
N ASN A 21 -32.95 -28.71 -6.67
CA ASN A 21 -33.60 -29.87 -7.29
C ASN A 21 -35.04 -29.55 -7.76
N VAL A 22 -35.42 -28.28 -7.71
CA VAL A 22 -36.69 -27.70 -8.15
C VAL A 22 -36.45 -26.34 -8.80
N ASP A 23 -37.38 -25.89 -9.61
CA ASP A 23 -37.30 -24.55 -10.21
C ASP A 23 -37.35 -23.48 -9.13
N TYR A 24 -36.59 -22.40 -9.35
CA TYR A 24 -36.52 -21.26 -8.43
C TYR A 24 -36.61 -19.93 -9.18
N THR A 25 -37.01 -18.89 -8.46
CA THR A 25 -36.97 -17.51 -8.86
C THR A 25 -36.24 -16.72 -7.78
N TYR A 26 -35.83 -15.49 -8.09
CA TYR A 26 -35.16 -14.62 -7.11
C TYR A 26 -35.55 -13.16 -7.31
N GLU A 27 -35.40 -12.39 -6.25
CA GLU A 27 -35.59 -10.94 -6.22
C GLU A 27 -34.34 -10.29 -5.62
N VAL A 28 -33.98 -9.13 -6.16
CA VAL A 28 -32.88 -8.27 -5.68
C VAL A 28 -33.46 -6.98 -5.14
N SER A 29 -33.16 -6.65 -3.89
CA SER A 29 -33.73 -5.50 -3.19
C SER A 29 -33.17 -4.14 -3.63
N ALA A 30 -32.13 -4.08 -4.45
CA ALA A 30 -31.45 -2.83 -4.81
C ALA A 30 -30.94 -2.83 -6.25
N GLU A 31 -31.23 -1.75 -6.97
CA GLU A 31 -30.86 -1.57 -8.40
C GLU A 31 -29.35 -1.51 -8.66
N TRP A 32 -28.55 -1.14 -7.65
CA TRP A 32 -27.10 -1.05 -7.80
C TRP A 32 -26.41 -2.41 -7.91
N LEU A 33 -27.10 -3.49 -7.51
CA LEU A 33 -26.58 -4.85 -7.63
C LEU A 33 -27.12 -5.46 -8.92
N VAL A 34 -26.28 -5.53 -9.94
CA VAL A 34 -26.68 -5.94 -11.28
C VAL A 34 -26.34 -7.39 -11.50
N GLU A 35 -27.35 -8.18 -11.92
CA GLU A 35 -27.12 -9.56 -12.33
C GLU A 35 -26.24 -9.60 -13.58
N THR A 36 -25.18 -10.39 -13.50
CA THR A 36 -24.37 -10.76 -14.65
C THR A 36 -24.77 -12.17 -15.04
N LYS A 37 -25.52 -12.35 -16.13
CA LYS A 37 -26.04 -13.65 -16.57
C LYS A 37 -24.90 -14.64 -16.80
N ALA A 38 -24.66 -15.52 -15.84
CA ALA A 38 -23.94 -16.77 -16.08
C ALA A 38 -24.95 -17.84 -16.47
N TYR A 39 -24.75 -18.50 -17.60
CA TYR A 39 -25.60 -19.60 -18.08
C TYR A 39 -25.46 -20.90 -17.29
N THR A 40 -25.10 -20.85 -16.03
CA THR A 40 -25.00 -22.05 -15.18
C THR A 40 -26.18 -22.07 -14.23
N THR A 41 -26.90 -23.19 -14.21
CA THR A 41 -28.14 -23.38 -13.43
C THR A 41 -27.95 -23.31 -11.93
N ASP A 42 -26.71 -23.40 -11.43
CA ASP A 42 -26.41 -23.56 -10.01
C ASP A 42 -25.80 -22.33 -9.35
N LYS A 43 -25.63 -21.23 -10.11
CA LYS A 43 -24.98 -20.00 -9.62
C LYS A 43 -25.70 -18.75 -10.08
N LEU A 44 -25.89 -17.82 -9.16
CA LEU A 44 -26.27 -16.44 -9.45
C LEU A 44 -25.05 -15.55 -9.31
N THR A 45 -24.71 -14.78 -10.34
CA THR A 45 -23.59 -13.85 -10.31
C THR A 45 -24.08 -12.41 -10.39
N PHE A 46 -23.69 -11.61 -9.41
CA PHE A 46 -24.00 -10.20 -9.34
C PHE A 46 -22.74 -9.36 -9.37
N THR A 47 -22.84 -8.18 -9.98
CA THR A 47 -21.75 -7.18 -10.01
C THR A 47 -22.22 -5.91 -9.33
N ALA A 48 -21.41 -5.41 -8.40
CA ALA A 48 -21.54 -4.11 -7.80
C ALA A 48 -20.62 -3.11 -8.51
N PRO A 49 -21.07 -1.94 -8.95
CA PRO A 49 -20.23 -0.90 -9.50
C PRO A 49 -19.39 -0.25 -8.39
N GLU A 50 -18.37 0.51 -8.78
CA GLU A 50 -17.65 1.39 -7.86
C GLU A 50 -18.60 2.37 -7.20
N GLN A 51 -18.41 2.64 -5.91
CA GLN A 51 -19.18 3.63 -5.16
C GLN A 51 -18.75 5.06 -5.51
N GLU A 52 -19.70 5.97 -5.44
CA GLU A 52 -19.40 7.40 -5.53
C GLU A 52 -18.54 7.86 -4.34
N VAL A 53 -17.79 8.93 -4.57
CA VAL A 53 -16.92 9.55 -3.55
C VAL A 53 -17.76 9.93 -2.32
N ASN A 54 -17.29 9.56 -1.14
CA ASN A 54 -17.95 9.76 0.15
C ASN A 54 -19.27 8.99 0.34
N ALA A 55 -19.62 8.05 -0.53
CA ALA A 55 -20.83 7.24 -0.33
C ALA A 55 -20.71 6.36 0.93
N PRO A 56 -21.78 6.24 1.74
CA PRO A 56 -21.80 5.34 2.88
C PRO A 56 -21.87 3.88 2.43
N ALA A 57 -21.59 2.96 3.33
CA ALA A 57 -21.84 1.55 3.07
C ALA A 57 -23.31 1.30 2.74
N ARG A 58 -23.56 0.41 1.79
CA ARG A 58 -24.91 0.05 1.37
C ARG A 58 -25.11 -1.46 1.37
N LYS A 59 -26.36 -1.88 1.48
CA LYS A 59 -26.75 -3.30 1.53
C LYS A 59 -27.80 -3.60 0.48
N ALA A 60 -27.72 -4.81 -0.06
CA ALA A 60 -28.75 -5.42 -0.86
C ALA A 60 -29.02 -6.84 -0.35
N THR A 61 -30.23 -7.32 -0.56
CA THR A 61 -30.60 -8.72 -0.32
C THR A 61 -30.98 -9.38 -1.63
N VAL A 62 -30.53 -10.62 -1.80
CA VAL A 62 -31.00 -11.53 -2.84
C VAL A 62 -31.87 -12.57 -2.14
N THR A 63 -33.14 -12.60 -2.46
CA THR A 63 -34.09 -13.56 -1.91
C THR A 63 -34.46 -14.59 -2.96
N VAL A 64 -34.20 -15.84 -2.70
CA VAL A 64 -34.51 -16.96 -3.60
C VAL A 64 -35.79 -17.67 -3.13
N TYR A 65 -36.66 -17.95 -4.07
CA TYR A 65 -37.96 -18.59 -3.84
C TYR A 65 -38.06 -19.89 -4.61
N SER A 66 -38.70 -20.89 -4.01
CA SER A 66 -39.27 -22.04 -4.69
C SER A 66 -40.80 -21.94 -4.68
N GLU A 67 -41.49 -22.92 -5.26
CA GLU A 67 -42.95 -23.05 -5.17
C GLU A 67 -43.46 -23.13 -3.72
N LEU A 68 -42.60 -23.53 -2.79
CA LEU A 68 -42.93 -23.66 -1.36
C LEU A 68 -42.67 -22.39 -0.55
N GLY A 69 -42.17 -21.31 -1.18
CA GLY A 69 -41.87 -20.04 -0.54
C GLY A 69 -40.37 -19.73 -0.51
N VAL A 70 -39.95 -18.85 0.41
CA VAL A 70 -38.54 -18.42 0.56
C VAL A 70 -37.67 -19.60 0.99
N VAL A 71 -36.60 -19.85 0.23
CA VAL A 71 -35.64 -20.92 0.52
C VAL A 71 -34.26 -20.38 0.93
N MET A 72 -33.92 -19.15 0.53
CA MET A 72 -32.64 -18.54 0.88
C MET A 72 -32.75 -17.02 0.86
N ILE A 73 -32.06 -16.35 1.79
CA ILE A 73 -31.84 -14.90 1.77
C ILE A 73 -30.35 -14.67 1.94
N VAL A 74 -29.76 -13.96 1.00
CA VAL A 74 -28.35 -13.58 1.02
C VAL A 74 -28.20 -12.07 1.13
N THR A 75 -27.42 -11.61 2.07
CA THR A 75 -27.13 -10.18 2.24
C THR A 75 -25.79 -9.84 1.61
N ILE A 76 -25.79 -8.87 0.70
CA ILE A 76 -24.57 -8.32 0.09
C ILE A 76 -24.36 -6.92 0.62
N THR A 77 -23.22 -6.70 1.27
CA THR A 77 -22.82 -5.39 1.79
C THR A 77 -21.71 -4.83 0.90
N GLN A 78 -21.89 -3.62 0.37
CA GLN A 78 -20.79 -2.89 -0.24
C GLN A 78 -20.23 -1.89 0.76
N GLU A 79 -18.91 -1.91 0.93
CA GLU A 79 -18.19 -1.04 1.86
C GLU A 79 -18.41 0.43 1.54
N ALA A 80 -18.35 1.30 2.55
CA ALA A 80 -18.32 2.75 2.35
C ALA A 80 -17.10 3.15 1.51
N TRP A 81 -17.26 4.15 0.67
CA TRP A 81 -16.12 4.74 -0.02
C TRP A 81 -15.03 5.16 0.97
N SER A 82 -13.77 4.91 0.62
CA SER A 82 -12.62 5.30 1.43
C SER A 82 -11.51 5.88 0.55
N PRO A 83 -10.93 7.03 0.91
CA PRO A 83 -9.73 7.53 0.25
C PRO A 83 -8.50 6.66 0.55
N ILE A 84 -8.59 5.79 1.56
CA ILE A 84 -7.51 4.91 1.98
C ILE A 84 -7.66 3.59 1.24
N ALA A 85 -6.77 3.34 0.28
CA ALA A 85 -6.79 2.11 -0.51
C ALA A 85 -6.44 0.89 0.35
N TRP A 86 -5.49 1.05 1.26
CA TRP A 86 -5.03 0.03 2.20
C TRP A 86 -4.24 0.68 3.34
N THR A 87 -4.09 -0.06 4.43
CA THR A 87 -3.22 0.29 5.56
C THR A 87 -2.29 -0.88 5.86
N TYR A 88 -1.10 -0.58 6.32
CA TYR A 88 -0.12 -1.59 6.76
C TYR A 88 0.32 -1.30 8.19
N SER A 89 0.31 -2.34 9.03
CA SER A 89 0.86 -2.24 10.37
C SER A 89 2.35 -2.58 10.33
N LEU A 90 3.20 -1.61 10.67
CA LEU A 90 4.64 -1.84 10.74
C LEU A 90 5.03 -2.86 11.83
N THR A 91 4.17 -3.07 12.82
CA THR A 91 4.38 -4.09 13.85
C THR A 91 4.34 -5.50 13.28
N ASP A 92 3.62 -5.74 12.17
CA ASP A 92 3.59 -7.02 11.48
C ASP A 92 4.94 -7.36 10.82
N LEU A 93 5.78 -6.34 10.59
CA LEU A 93 7.17 -6.46 10.15
C LEU A 93 8.18 -6.49 11.32
N GLY A 94 7.69 -6.52 12.56
CA GLY A 94 8.54 -6.47 13.76
C GLY A 94 9.08 -5.06 14.07
N ALA A 95 8.55 -4.02 13.45
CA ALA A 95 8.95 -2.64 13.73
C ALA A 95 8.40 -2.20 15.09
N THR A 96 9.29 -1.84 16.00
CA THR A 96 8.92 -1.41 17.37
C THR A 96 9.07 0.10 17.56
N ALA A 97 9.94 0.74 16.80
CA ALA A 97 10.21 2.18 16.84
C ALA A 97 11.04 2.57 15.60
N GLY A 98 11.19 3.86 15.36
CA GLY A 98 12.06 4.39 14.33
C GLY A 98 11.37 5.42 13.44
N ARG A 99 12.15 6.06 12.59
CA ARG A 99 11.64 6.95 11.56
C ARG A 99 11.11 6.11 10.40
N VAL A 100 10.00 6.54 9.85
CA VAL A 100 9.41 5.93 8.67
C VAL A 100 9.56 6.92 7.51
N GLY A 101 10.41 6.59 6.57
CA GLY A 101 10.41 7.20 5.24
C GLY A 101 9.47 6.41 4.34
N VAL A 102 8.71 7.09 3.49
CA VAL A 102 7.83 6.46 2.50
C VAL A 102 8.00 7.13 1.15
N ALA A 103 8.11 6.32 0.10
CA ALA A 103 8.11 6.80 -1.28
C ALA A 103 7.43 5.78 -2.20
N VAL A 104 6.89 6.26 -3.32
CA VAL A 104 6.32 5.41 -4.37
C VAL A 104 7.19 5.53 -5.61
N ALA A 105 7.63 4.39 -6.14
CA ALA A 105 8.36 4.33 -7.40
C ALA A 105 7.80 3.16 -8.24
N GLY A 106 7.33 3.48 -9.45
CA GLY A 106 6.63 2.51 -10.29
C GLY A 106 5.36 1.97 -9.64
N ASP A 107 5.24 0.67 -9.60
CA ASP A 107 4.12 -0.08 -9.01
C ASP A 107 4.34 -0.46 -7.53
N LYS A 108 5.40 0.04 -6.91
CA LYS A 108 5.77 -0.29 -5.53
C LYS A 108 5.76 0.93 -4.61
N VAL A 109 5.35 0.69 -3.37
CA VAL A 109 5.63 1.56 -2.24
C VAL A 109 6.84 1.03 -1.50
N TYR A 110 7.77 1.93 -1.21
CA TYR A 110 8.96 1.65 -0.41
C TYR A 110 8.88 2.39 0.91
N PHE A 111 9.29 1.75 1.98
CA PHE A 111 9.26 2.38 3.30
C PHE A 111 10.38 1.83 4.18
N THR A 112 10.85 2.68 5.10
CA THR A 112 11.84 2.30 6.10
C THR A 112 11.16 1.95 7.42
N ALA A 113 11.67 0.94 8.09
CA ALA A 113 11.29 0.58 9.46
C ALA A 113 12.45 -0.15 10.14
N ASN A 114 12.74 0.16 11.41
CA ASN A 114 13.86 -0.40 12.17
C ASN A 114 15.25 -0.28 11.49
N GLY A 115 15.45 0.76 10.69
CA GLY A 115 16.70 0.90 9.93
C GLY A 115 16.80 0.00 8.69
N GLU A 116 15.71 -0.65 8.30
CA GLU A 116 15.61 -1.52 7.15
C GLU A 116 14.71 -0.92 6.08
N LEU A 117 14.88 -1.32 4.82
CA LEU A 117 14.04 -0.93 3.69
C LEU A 117 13.11 -2.09 3.31
N PHE A 118 11.85 -1.77 3.08
CA PHE A 118 10.82 -2.69 2.61
C PHE A 118 10.18 -2.20 1.33
N ALA A 119 9.68 -3.13 0.52
CA ALA A 119 8.90 -2.87 -0.67
C ALA A 119 7.59 -3.66 -0.62
N ALA A 120 6.48 -3.04 -1.04
CA ALA A 120 5.18 -3.69 -1.19
C ALA A 120 4.49 -3.21 -2.47
N ASP A 121 3.46 -3.90 -2.91
CA ASP A 121 2.61 -3.46 -4.02
C ASP A 121 1.91 -2.14 -3.68
N ALA A 122 2.03 -1.14 -4.55
CA ALA A 122 1.51 0.21 -4.25
C ALA A 122 -0.03 0.27 -4.29
N ALA A 123 -0.69 -0.59 -5.05
CA ALA A 123 -2.14 -0.59 -5.17
C ALA A 123 -2.84 -1.31 -4.02
N THR A 124 -2.23 -2.37 -3.50
CA THR A 124 -2.85 -3.29 -2.55
C THR A 124 -2.15 -3.37 -1.19
N GLY A 125 -0.91 -2.89 -1.07
CA GLY A 125 -0.07 -3.09 0.10
C GLY A 125 0.44 -4.52 0.29
N ALA A 126 0.08 -5.43 -0.60
CA ALA A 126 0.42 -6.84 -0.46
C ALA A 126 1.90 -7.12 -0.74
N GLY A 127 2.38 -8.26 -0.25
CA GLY A 127 3.69 -8.80 -0.57
C GLY A 127 4.87 -7.99 -0.02
N ALA A 128 4.70 -7.34 1.13
CA ALA A 128 5.78 -6.60 1.76
C ALA A 128 7.02 -7.50 1.98
N THR A 129 8.13 -7.11 1.38
CA THR A 129 9.40 -7.83 1.43
C THR A 129 10.53 -6.91 1.80
N LYS A 130 11.52 -7.44 2.54
CA LYS A 130 12.72 -6.70 2.88
C LYS A 130 13.63 -6.58 1.66
N VAL A 131 14.11 -5.36 1.42
CA VAL A 131 15.10 -5.04 0.38
C VAL A 131 16.50 -5.14 1.00
N ALA A 132 17.41 -5.87 0.36
CA ALA A 132 18.77 -5.99 0.84
C ALA A 132 19.52 -4.66 0.70
N LEU A 133 20.14 -4.22 1.79
CA LEU A 133 20.98 -3.03 1.85
C LEU A 133 22.43 -3.42 2.16
N PRO A 134 23.42 -2.54 1.94
CA PRO A 134 24.80 -2.81 2.34
C PRO A 134 24.93 -3.19 3.80
N GLU A 135 25.88 -4.06 4.12
CA GLU A 135 26.15 -4.46 5.50
C GLU A 135 26.49 -3.26 6.37
N GLY A 136 25.84 -3.17 7.53
CA GLY A 136 26.02 -2.07 8.46
C GLY A 136 25.30 -0.76 8.08
N PHE A 137 24.64 -0.70 6.92
CA PHE A 137 23.83 0.47 6.56
C PHE A 137 22.48 0.44 7.28
N VAL A 138 22.12 1.56 7.89
CA VAL A 138 20.86 1.75 8.60
C VAL A 138 19.99 2.74 7.82
N ALA A 139 18.87 2.27 7.29
CA ALA A 139 17.99 3.09 6.46
C ALA A 139 17.19 4.10 7.30
N GLY A 140 17.35 5.38 7.00
CA GLY A 140 16.64 6.48 7.66
C GLY A 140 15.55 7.11 6.82
N GLY A 141 15.73 7.17 5.51
CA GLY A 141 14.78 7.79 4.60
C GLY A 141 14.72 7.13 3.23
N VAL A 142 13.58 7.29 2.56
CA VAL A 142 13.37 6.85 1.19
C VAL A 142 13.02 8.06 0.33
N HIS A 143 13.59 8.14 -0.86
CA HIS A 143 13.44 9.28 -1.75
C HIS A 143 13.24 8.80 -3.19
N VAL A 144 12.53 9.60 -3.97
CA VAL A 144 12.37 9.38 -5.41
C VAL A 144 12.66 10.70 -6.11
N ASP A 145 13.43 10.67 -7.19
CA ASP A 145 13.73 11.84 -8.00
C ASP A 145 12.64 12.10 -9.06
N ASP A 146 12.83 13.17 -9.86
CA ASP A 146 11.85 13.55 -10.89
C ASP A 146 11.78 12.52 -12.05
N ALA A 147 12.74 11.61 -12.17
CA ALA A 147 12.77 10.55 -13.16
C ALA A 147 12.22 9.21 -12.62
N GLY A 148 11.87 9.15 -11.34
CA GLY A 148 11.35 7.94 -10.68
C GLY A 148 12.44 7.02 -10.13
N ASN A 149 13.68 7.46 -10.06
CA ASN A 149 14.77 6.70 -9.46
C ASN A 149 14.61 6.63 -7.94
N LEU A 150 14.66 5.42 -7.40
CA LEU A 150 14.53 5.15 -5.97
C LEU A 150 15.89 5.32 -5.27
N MET A 151 15.87 6.02 -4.16
CA MET A 151 17.05 6.19 -3.30
C MET A 151 16.71 5.91 -1.83
N VAL A 152 17.70 5.44 -1.09
CA VAL A 152 17.63 5.26 0.36
C VAL A 152 18.77 6.02 1.02
N SER A 153 18.47 6.76 2.07
CA SER A 153 19.45 7.51 2.86
C SER A 153 19.64 6.90 4.26
N GLY A 154 20.81 7.06 4.79
CA GLY A 154 21.21 6.65 6.14
C GLY A 154 22.33 7.51 6.70
N PRO A 155 22.65 7.27 7.98
CA PRO A 155 21.96 6.38 8.93
C PRO A 155 20.69 6.98 9.52
N ASP A 156 19.79 6.11 9.97
CA ASP A 156 18.65 6.51 10.83
C ASP A 156 19.16 6.75 12.25
N ALA A 157 19.84 7.83 12.43
CA ALA A 157 20.31 8.18 13.76
C ALA A 157 19.70 9.51 14.17
N ALA A 158 18.51 9.44 14.73
CA ALA A 158 17.82 10.62 15.29
C ALA A 158 18.61 11.22 16.44
N TRP A 159 19.71 11.06 16.77
CA TRP A 159 20.54 11.57 17.88
C TRP A 159 21.86 10.78 18.06
N ALA A 160 22.16 9.79 17.21
CA ALA A 160 23.47 9.16 17.24
C ALA A 160 24.46 10.02 16.45
N ASN A 161 25.66 10.13 16.94
CA ASN A 161 26.79 10.72 16.26
C ASN A 161 27.08 9.88 15.00
N SER A 162 26.40 10.19 13.92
CA SER A 162 26.74 9.62 12.63
C SER A 162 27.69 10.54 11.90
N ASP A 163 28.86 10.04 11.64
CA ASP A 163 29.89 10.77 10.91
C ASP A 163 29.61 10.82 9.40
N HIS A 164 28.63 10.06 8.90
CA HIS A 164 28.43 9.88 7.48
C HIS A 164 27.00 10.18 7.03
N LEU A 165 26.86 11.02 6.02
CA LEU A 165 25.67 11.15 5.20
C LEU A 165 25.81 10.17 4.03
N GLN A 166 25.00 9.15 4.00
CA GLN A 166 25.00 8.14 2.94
C GLN A 166 23.71 8.17 2.14
N LEU A 167 23.83 8.09 0.83
CA LEU A 167 22.71 7.97 -0.11
C LEU A 167 23.04 6.93 -1.15
N TYR A 168 22.16 5.94 -1.30
CA TYR A 168 22.27 4.89 -2.30
C TYR A 168 21.11 4.97 -3.31
N LEU A 169 21.44 4.81 -4.59
CA LEU A 169 20.47 4.50 -5.64
C LEU A 169 20.14 3.01 -5.55
N ILE A 170 18.86 2.67 -5.62
CA ILE A 170 18.38 1.27 -5.58
C ILE A 170 17.88 0.91 -6.97
N ASP A 171 18.43 -0.13 -7.55
CA ASP A 171 17.93 -0.70 -8.80
C ASP A 171 16.54 -1.34 -8.56
N PRO A 172 15.48 -0.93 -9.27
CA PRO A 172 14.13 -1.40 -8.99
C PRO A 172 13.88 -2.85 -9.38
N ALA A 173 14.72 -3.43 -10.25
CA ALA A 173 14.57 -4.82 -10.71
C ALA A 173 15.33 -5.82 -9.85
N THR A 174 16.52 -5.44 -9.39
CA THR A 174 17.44 -6.32 -8.65
C THR A 174 17.57 -5.95 -7.18
N PHE A 175 17.09 -4.76 -6.80
CA PHE A 175 17.31 -4.11 -5.51
C PHE A 175 18.78 -3.87 -5.16
N ALA A 176 19.68 -3.93 -6.13
CA ALA A 176 21.09 -3.68 -5.91
C ALA A 176 21.35 -2.21 -5.56
N PRO A 177 22.04 -1.93 -4.44
CA PRO A 177 22.38 -0.57 -4.04
C PRO A 177 23.64 -0.09 -4.77
N THR A 178 23.60 1.15 -5.27
CA THR A 178 24.74 1.87 -5.83
C THR A 178 24.99 3.15 -5.04
N PRO A 179 26.19 3.37 -4.47
CA PRO A 179 26.45 4.58 -3.69
C PRO A 179 26.42 5.83 -4.56
N LEU A 180 25.67 6.85 -4.14
CA LEU A 180 25.64 8.19 -4.74
C LEU A 180 26.40 9.20 -3.90
N ILE A 181 26.25 9.16 -2.59
CA ILE A 181 26.89 10.03 -1.62
C ILE A 181 27.39 9.18 -0.46
N ASP A 182 28.63 9.44 -0.07
CA ASP A 182 29.19 9.05 1.23
C ASP A 182 30.01 10.24 1.72
N TYR A 183 29.38 11.11 2.50
CA TYR A 183 29.96 12.33 2.99
C TYR A 183 30.27 12.23 4.47
N ASN A 184 31.53 12.40 4.85
CA ASN A 184 31.94 12.45 6.24
C ASN A 184 31.56 13.80 6.87
N ALA A 185 30.62 13.75 7.80
CA ALA A 185 30.12 14.91 8.55
C ALA A 185 30.71 15.00 9.96
N ALA A 186 31.93 14.50 10.20
CA ALA A 186 32.56 14.37 11.53
C ALA A 186 32.63 15.68 12.35
N ASN A 187 32.44 16.83 11.71
CA ASN A 187 32.38 18.13 12.39
C ASN A 187 30.96 18.53 12.82
N TYR A 188 29.96 17.71 12.56
CA TYR A 188 28.56 17.97 12.85
C TYR A 188 28.01 16.88 13.76
N TYR A 189 27.24 17.26 14.77
CA TYR A 189 26.78 16.34 15.84
C TYR A 189 25.61 15.44 15.45
N SER A 190 24.87 15.77 14.42
CA SER A 190 23.81 14.91 13.92
C SER A 190 23.44 15.22 12.48
N THR A 191 23.10 14.18 11.73
CA THR A 191 22.56 14.31 10.38
C THR A 191 21.13 13.77 10.37
N GLU A 192 20.17 14.62 10.06
CA GLU A 192 18.79 14.21 9.85
C GLU A 192 18.56 13.84 8.39
N MET A 193 18.53 12.55 8.09
CA MET A 193 18.45 12.05 6.73
C MET A 193 17.07 12.11 6.11
N GLY A 194 16.02 12.28 6.90
CA GLY A 194 14.65 12.41 6.41
C GLY A 194 14.35 13.68 5.60
N ASN A 195 15.28 14.65 5.61
CA ASN A 195 15.11 15.93 4.95
C ASN A 195 15.87 16.04 3.61
N ILE A 196 16.33 14.94 3.06
CA ILE A 196 16.90 14.94 1.71
C ILE A 196 15.81 15.28 0.68
N ARG A 197 16.16 16.17 -0.25
CA ARG A 197 15.36 16.48 -1.43
C ARG A 197 16.22 16.30 -2.67
N VAL A 198 15.63 15.67 -3.67
CA VAL A 198 16.29 15.43 -4.95
C VAL A 198 15.44 16.04 -6.06
N ARG A 199 16.09 16.79 -6.94
CA ARG A 199 15.49 17.38 -8.13
C ARG A 199 16.28 16.98 -9.35
N GLY A 200 15.61 16.63 -10.43
CA GLY A 200 16.22 16.16 -11.67
C GLY A 200 16.35 14.63 -11.68
N ASP A 201 17.30 14.12 -12.44
CA ASP A 201 17.57 12.69 -12.67
C ASP A 201 18.95 12.35 -12.11
N VAL A 202 19.03 11.60 -11.03
CA VAL A 202 20.30 11.25 -10.36
C VAL A 202 21.25 10.42 -11.22
N THR A 203 20.73 9.79 -12.27
CA THR A 203 21.55 9.04 -13.23
C THR A 203 22.18 9.92 -14.30
N LYS A 204 21.78 11.19 -14.37
CA LYS A 204 22.25 12.15 -15.37
C LYS A 204 22.68 13.48 -14.75
N ASN A 205 21.69 14.25 -14.28
CA ASN A 205 21.92 15.59 -13.73
C ASN A 205 20.85 15.90 -12.68
N ALA A 206 21.26 15.96 -11.42
CA ALA A 206 20.36 16.20 -10.30
C ALA A 206 20.98 17.17 -9.30
N VAL A 207 20.11 17.86 -8.56
CA VAL A 207 20.46 18.64 -7.38
C VAL A 207 19.96 17.88 -6.16
N ILE A 208 20.88 17.56 -5.26
CA ILE A 208 20.57 16.91 -3.99
C ILE A 208 20.82 17.90 -2.88
N THR A 209 19.82 18.15 -2.05
CA THR A 209 19.91 18.97 -0.84
C THR A 209 19.69 18.11 0.39
N ALA A 210 20.54 18.25 1.38
CA ALA A 210 20.43 17.58 2.67
C ALA A 210 20.49 18.63 3.78
N TYR A 211 19.72 18.38 4.84
CA TYR A 211 19.78 19.17 6.05
C TYR A 211 20.76 18.51 7.03
N ILE A 212 21.69 19.27 7.52
CA ILE A 212 22.67 18.86 8.54
C ILE A 212 22.48 19.76 9.75
N CYS A 213 22.33 19.17 10.94
CA CYS A 213 22.18 19.89 12.19
C CYS A 213 23.46 19.76 13.05
N ASP A 214 23.88 20.83 13.67
CA ASP A 214 25.10 20.90 14.50
C ASP A 214 24.89 20.40 15.96
N GLY A 215 23.78 19.74 16.26
CA GLY A 215 23.46 19.25 17.60
C GLY A 215 23.03 20.35 18.60
N GLY A 216 23.24 21.62 18.27
CA GLY A 216 22.77 22.78 19.02
C GLY A 216 21.42 23.32 18.53
N GLY A 217 20.82 22.65 17.55
CA GLY A 217 19.58 23.09 16.93
C GLY A 217 19.77 24.13 15.82
N HIS A 218 21.00 24.36 15.38
CA HIS A 218 21.30 25.25 14.27
C HIS A 218 21.42 24.46 12.97
N SER A 219 20.72 24.93 11.93
CA SER A 219 20.88 24.41 10.55
C SER A 219 22.09 25.09 9.89
N ILE A 220 22.82 24.33 9.12
CA ILE A 220 23.92 24.79 8.28
C ILE A 220 23.52 24.64 6.82
#